data_625ea0593ed39770a3aa6d7e2ba8c4ac
#
_entry.id   625ea0593ed39770a3aa6d7e2ba8c4ac
#
_cell.length_a   1.000
_cell.length_b   1.000
_cell.length_c   1.000
_cell.angle_alpha   90.00
_cell.angle_beta   90.00
_cell.angle_gamma   90.00
#
_symmetry.space_group_name_H-M   'P 1'
#
loop_
_entity.id
_entity.type
_entity.pdbx_description
1 polymer ?
#
loop_
_entity_poly.entity_id
_entity_poly.type
_entity_poly.pdbx_seq_one_letter_code
_entity_poly.pdbx_strand_id
1 'polypeptide(L)'
;MAGSNNQYAAQGAPKFALERGKTYTAKFETSMGDFEAELYSDTAPMTANNFVFLANEGFYDGVIFHRVVPGFVAQGGDPTGTGTGGPGYRFADEDIPRQRDYEKGALAMANSGPNTNGSQFFICLEDLSGRLPKQYNIFGKVTDGIDVVEGMARVPLLPGGDGARSSPQTPITINKVTVTAE
;
A
#
# COMPACT_ATOMS: atom_id res chain seq x y z
N MET A 1 -5.82 3.60 17.42
CA MET A 1 -6.29 4.89 16.87
C MET A 1 -5.84 4.97 15.43
N ALA A 2 -6.69 5.49 14.55
CA ALA A 2 -6.29 5.73 13.16
C ALA A 2 -5.06 6.63 13.09
N GLY A 3 -4.20 6.41 12.08
CA GLY A 3 -3.04 7.24 11.84
C GLY A 3 -3.42 8.68 11.50
N SER A 4 -2.56 9.61 11.83
CA SER A 4 -2.71 11.02 11.48
C SER A 4 -1.59 11.49 10.56
N ASN A 5 -1.88 12.53 9.78
CA ASN A 5 -0.90 13.11 8.88
C ASN A 5 0.33 13.61 9.66
N ASN A 6 1.51 13.29 9.17
CA ASN A 6 2.79 13.65 9.77
C ASN A 6 3.01 13.14 11.22
N GLN A 7 2.32 12.07 11.60
CA GLN A 7 2.36 11.52 12.96
C GLN A 7 3.79 11.23 13.45
N TYR A 8 4.67 10.80 12.57
CA TYR A 8 6.04 10.41 12.90
C TYR A 8 7.10 11.42 12.41
N ALA A 9 6.72 12.67 12.16
CA ALA A 9 7.65 13.67 11.65
C ALA A 9 8.88 13.90 12.56
N ALA A 10 8.68 13.87 13.87
CA ALA A 10 9.77 14.03 14.83
C ALA A 10 10.64 12.78 15.01
N GLN A 11 10.06 11.61 14.79
CA GLN A 11 10.74 10.33 14.96
C GLN A 11 11.52 9.91 13.70
N GLY A 12 11.00 10.25 12.52
CA GLY A 12 11.51 9.79 11.24
C GLY A 12 11.12 8.35 10.90
N ALA A 13 11.76 7.79 9.88
CA ALA A 13 11.51 6.42 9.44
C ALA A 13 11.85 5.40 10.54
N PRO A 14 11.11 4.27 10.61
CA PRO A 14 11.31 3.27 11.65
C PRO A 14 12.68 2.60 11.53
N LYS A 15 13.24 2.20 12.67
CA LYS A 15 14.40 1.34 12.69
C LYS A 15 14.04 -0.03 12.14
N PHE A 16 15.00 -0.69 11.51
CA PHE A 16 14.80 -2.04 10.99
C PHE A 16 14.59 -3.02 12.15
N ALA A 17 13.49 -3.78 12.09
CA ALA A 17 13.07 -4.69 13.14
C ALA A 17 12.57 -6.05 12.63
N LEU A 18 12.62 -6.31 11.31
CA LEU A 18 12.21 -7.60 10.77
C LEU A 18 13.23 -8.68 11.12
N GLU A 19 12.73 -9.86 11.45
CA GLU A 19 13.55 -11.03 11.76
C GLU A 19 13.95 -11.75 10.45
N ARG A 20 15.23 -12.07 10.35
CA ARG A 20 15.75 -12.79 9.19
C ARG A 20 15.15 -14.20 9.09
N GLY A 21 14.74 -14.58 7.87
CA GLY A 21 14.20 -15.92 7.61
C GLY A 21 12.72 -16.08 7.94
N LYS A 22 12.07 -15.04 8.41
CA LYS A 22 10.62 -15.02 8.64
C LYS A 22 9.86 -14.61 7.36
N THR A 23 8.71 -15.24 7.17
CA THR A 23 7.71 -14.83 6.18
C THR A 23 6.69 -13.93 6.85
N TYR A 24 6.45 -12.77 6.28
CA TYR A 24 5.50 -11.79 6.81
C TYR A 24 4.24 -11.76 5.95
N THR A 25 3.08 -11.92 6.60
CA THR A 25 1.77 -11.87 5.96
C THR A 25 0.94 -10.75 6.56
N ALA A 26 0.42 -9.87 5.72
CA ALA A 26 -0.48 -8.80 6.11
C ALA A 26 -1.92 -9.20 5.80
N LYS A 27 -2.79 -9.21 6.80
CA LYS A 27 -4.23 -9.36 6.64
C LYS A 27 -4.88 -7.99 6.67
N PHE A 28 -5.61 -7.66 5.61
CA PHE A 28 -6.40 -6.44 5.50
C PHE A 28 -7.86 -6.77 5.75
N GLU A 29 -8.42 -6.20 6.79
CA GLU A 29 -9.86 -6.22 7.04
C GLU A 29 -10.45 -4.93 6.47
N THR A 30 -11.30 -5.03 5.46
CA THR A 30 -11.86 -3.85 4.78
C THR A 30 -13.37 -3.84 4.78
N SER A 31 -13.96 -2.68 4.45
CA SER A 31 -15.41 -2.53 4.29
C SER A 31 -15.98 -3.39 3.14
N MET A 32 -15.14 -3.93 2.26
CA MET A 32 -15.55 -4.80 1.15
C MET A 32 -15.22 -6.28 1.38
N GLY A 33 -14.63 -6.63 2.51
CA GLY A 33 -14.17 -7.96 2.85
C GLY A 33 -12.68 -7.99 3.16
N ASP A 34 -12.18 -9.18 3.45
CA ASP A 34 -10.79 -9.38 3.87
C ASP A 34 -9.95 -9.92 2.72
N PHE A 35 -8.68 -9.54 2.71
CA PHE A 35 -7.67 -10.16 1.84
C PHE A 35 -6.33 -10.21 2.57
N GLU A 36 -5.45 -11.09 2.10
CA GLU A 36 -4.11 -11.25 2.65
C GLU A 36 -3.06 -11.01 1.58
N ALA A 37 -1.91 -10.53 2.00
CA ALA A 37 -0.75 -10.33 1.14
C ALA A 37 0.53 -10.81 1.84
N GLU A 38 1.37 -11.51 1.11
CA GLU A 38 2.74 -11.77 1.53
C GLU A 38 3.58 -10.51 1.32
N LEU A 39 4.41 -10.17 2.31
CA LEU A 39 5.35 -9.05 2.23
C LEU A 39 6.74 -9.56 1.85
N TYR A 40 7.37 -8.91 0.87
CA TYR A 40 8.67 -9.32 0.34
C TYR A 40 9.83 -8.78 1.17
N SER A 41 10.03 -9.35 2.37
CA SER A 41 11.13 -8.98 3.26
C SER A 41 12.53 -9.34 2.72
N ASP A 42 12.60 -10.18 1.69
CA ASP A 42 13.83 -10.59 1.02
C ASP A 42 14.31 -9.58 -0.04
N THR A 43 13.39 -9.08 -0.87
CA THR A 43 13.71 -8.20 -2.00
C THR A 43 13.43 -6.72 -1.74
N ALA A 44 12.58 -6.41 -0.75
CA ALA A 44 12.25 -5.05 -0.35
C ALA A 44 12.20 -4.93 1.20
N PRO A 45 13.30 -5.24 1.89
CA PRO A 45 13.31 -5.34 3.36
C PRO A 45 12.94 -4.03 4.06
N MET A 46 13.43 -2.89 3.59
CA MET A 46 13.14 -1.60 4.23
C MET A 46 11.68 -1.18 4.01
N THR A 47 11.14 -1.43 2.84
CA THR A 47 9.73 -1.13 2.53
C THR A 47 8.80 -2.05 3.31
N ALA A 48 9.10 -3.35 3.37
CA ALA A 48 8.35 -4.30 4.19
C ALA A 48 8.41 -3.92 5.68
N ASN A 49 9.58 -3.55 6.19
CA ASN A 49 9.76 -3.08 7.57
C ASN A 49 8.91 -1.84 7.86
N ASN A 50 8.90 -0.88 6.96
CA ASN A 50 8.08 0.32 7.09
C ASN A 50 6.58 -0.02 7.15
N PHE A 51 6.12 -0.88 6.26
CA PHE A 51 4.72 -1.31 6.24
C PHE A 51 4.33 -2.05 7.53
N VAL A 52 5.16 -2.98 7.99
CA VAL A 52 4.94 -3.73 9.24
C VAL A 52 4.84 -2.78 10.43
N PHE A 53 5.78 -1.83 10.52
CA PHE A 53 5.76 -0.81 11.57
C PHE A 53 4.44 -0.01 11.57
N LEU A 54 4.05 0.54 10.44
CA LEU A 54 2.83 1.34 10.33
C LEU A 54 1.57 0.52 10.63
N ALA A 55 1.52 -0.73 10.14
CA ALA A 55 0.40 -1.64 10.43
C ALA A 55 0.29 -1.94 11.93
N ASN A 56 1.41 -2.26 12.59
CA ASN A 56 1.44 -2.58 14.02
C ASN A 56 1.07 -1.37 14.90
N GLU A 57 1.38 -0.16 14.45
CA GLU A 57 0.99 1.08 15.14
C GLU A 57 -0.49 1.47 14.88
N GLY A 58 -1.23 0.69 14.07
CA GLY A 58 -2.61 1.01 13.69
C GLY A 58 -2.73 2.21 12.74
N PHE A 59 -1.64 2.59 12.07
CA PHE A 59 -1.60 3.76 11.19
C PHE A 59 -2.63 3.67 10.06
N TYR A 60 -2.86 2.46 9.53
CA TYR A 60 -3.79 2.23 8.43
C TYR A 60 -5.25 2.06 8.87
N ASP A 61 -5.54 1.99 10.17
CA ASP A 61 -6.89 1.80 10.67
C ASP A 61 -7.76 3.02 10.33
N GLY A 62 -8.86 2.79 9.61
CA GLY A 62 -9.76 3.85 9.15
C GLY A 62 -9.31 4.58 7.87
N VAL A 63 -8.16 4.24 7.31
CA VAL A 63 -7.64 4.84 6.08
C VAL A 63 -8.35 4.23 4.87
N ILE A 64 -8.62 5.05 3.85
CA ILE A 64 -9.37 4.64 2.66
C ILE A 64 -8.47 4.35 1.46
N PHE A 65 -8.99 3.55 0.53
CA PHE A 65 -8.50 3.53 -0.85
C PHE A 65 -9.08 4.74 -1.59
N HIS A 66 -8.36 5.84 -1.58
CA HIS A 66 -8.84 7.14 -2.08
C HIS A 66 -8.81 7.26 -3.61
N ARG A 67 -8.07 6.39 -4.29
CA ARG A 67 -7.94 6.39 -5.74
C ARG A 67 -8.02 4.96 -6.28
N VAL A 68 -9.01 4.70 -7.13
CA VAL A 68 -9.17 3.42 -7.81
C VAL A 68 -9.31 3.68 -9.31
N VAL A 69 -8.41 3.13 -10.10
CA VAL A 69 -8.43 3.18 -11.56
C VAL A 69 -8.63 1.77 -12.07
N PRO A 70 -9.86 1.41 -12.52
CA PRO A 70 -10.14 0.08 -13.05
C PRO A 70 -9.17 -0.31 -14.17
N GLY A 71 -8.69 -1.55 -14.14
CA GLY A 71 -7.68 -2.04 -15.08
C GLY A 71 -6.27 -1.54 -14.82
N PHE A 72 -6.07 -0.82 -13.72
CA PHE A 72 -4.77 -0.25 -13.34
C PHE A 72 -4.46 -0.50 -11.86
N VAL A 73 -4.85 0.39 -10.95
CA VAL A 73 -4.48 0.28 -9.53
C VAL A 73 -5.62 0.64 -8.57
N ALA A 74 -5.53 0.12 -7.35
CA ALA A 74 -6.24 0.63 -6.17
C ALA A 74 -5.20 1.19 -5.21
N GLN A 75 -5.27 2.48 -4.90
CA GLN A 75 -4.29 3.21 -4.10
C GLN A 75 -4.89 3.70 -2.80
N GLY A 76 -4.16 3.50 -1.71
CA GLY A 76 -4.53 3.93 -0.37
C GLY A 76 -3.32 4.23 0.51
N GLY A 77 -3.54 4.27 1.81
CA GLY A 77 -2.46 4.46 2.78
C GLY A 77 -2.17 5.92 3.15
N ASP A 78 -2.94 6.87 2.62
CA ASP A 78 -2.87 8.27 3.02
C ASP A 78 -3.85 8.55 4.16
N PRO A 79 -3.38 8.94 5.36
CA PRO A 79 -4.28 9.21 6.48
C PRO A 79 -5.25 10.37 6.24
N THR A 80 -4.96 11.26 5.28
CA THR A 80 -5.83 12.37 4.91
C THR A 80 -6.87 11.99 3.84
N GLY A 81 -6.64 10.90 3.11
CA GLY A 81 -7.50 10.46 2.02
C GLY A 81 -7.48 11.37 0.78
N THR A 82 -6.52 12.28 0.67
CA THR A 82 -6.43 13.27 -0.42
C THR A 82 -5.37 12.94 -1.47
N GLY A 83 -4.48 12.02 -1.18
CA GLY A 83 -3.31 11.69 -2.00
C GLY A 83 -2.05 12.47 -1.65
N THR A 84 -2.12 13.39 -0.68
CA THR A 84 -1.01 14.29 -0.33
C THR A 84 -0.44 14.04 1.06
N GLY A 85 -1.10 13.23 1.88
CA GLY A 85 -0.67 12.94 3.24
C GLY A 85 0.29 11.76 3.34
N GLY A 86 0.84 11.58 4.53
CA GLY A 86 1.75 10.51 4.82
C GLY A 86 2.18 10.46 6.29
N PRO A 87 3.19 9.65 6.62
CA PRO A 87 3.59 9.42 8.02
C PRO A 87 4.44 10.56 8.61
N GLY A 88 4.92 11.49 7.79
CA GLY A 88 5.78 12.60 8.23
C GLY A 88 7.27 12.36 8.00
N TYR A 89 7.62 11.28 7.34
CA TYR A 89 8.98 10.97 6.89
C TYR A 89 8.96 10.42 5.46
N ARG A 90 10.12 10.37 4.85
CA ARG A 90 10.37 9.71 3.57
C ARG A 90 11.52 8.74 3.71
N PHE A 91 11.53 7.69 2.92
CA PHE A 91 12.65 6.76 2.84
C PHE A 91 13.01 6.46 1.39
N ALA A 92 14.26 6.00 1.20
CA ALA A 92 14.85 5.78 -0.11
C ALA A 92 14.22 4.60 -0.86
N ASP A 93 14.31 4.66 -2.17
CA ASP A 93 14.03 3.53 -3.03
C ASP A 93 15.04 2.41 -2.76
N GLU A 94 14.57 1.19 -2.81
CA GLU A 94 15.40 0.00 -2.80
C GLU A 94 15.73 -0.40 -4.25
N ASP A 95 16.46 -1.44 -4.48
CA ASP A 95 16.92 -1.86 -5.81
C ASP A 95 15.75 -2.29 -6.73
N ILE A 96 14.90 -1.35 -7.08
CA ILE A 96 13.64 -1.55 -7.81
C ILE A 96 13.84 -2.35 -9.11
N PRO A 97 14.88 -2.09 -9.93
CA PRO A 97 15.09 -2.87 -11.16
C PRO A 97 15.28 -4.37 -10.94
N ARG A 98 15.73 -4.77 -9.75
CA ARG A 98 15.91 -6.18 -9.37
C ARG A 98 14.77 -6.76 -8.57
N GLN A 99 13.79 -5.95 -8.20
CA GLN A 99 12.57 -6.43 -7.54
C GLN A 99 11.68 -7.19 -8.54
N ARG A 100 10.68 -7.86 -8.00
CA ARG A 100 9.67 -8.59 -8.77
C ARG A 100 8.88 -7.64 -9.68
N ASP A 101 8.10 -8.19 -10.59
CA ASP A 101 7.32 -7.39 -11.52
C ASP A 101 5.98 -6.92 -10.94
N TYR A 102 5.34 -5.96 -11.61
CA TYR A 102 4.03 -5.43 -11.24
C TYR A 102 2.91 -6.38 -11.72
N GLU A 103 2.96 -7.61 -11.25
CA GLU A 103 1.93 -8.61 -11.54
C GLU A 103 0.58 -8.20 -10.93
N LYS A 104 -0.51 -8.78 -11.42
CA LYS A 104 -1.81 -8.62 -10.77
C LYS A 104 -1.74 -9.03 -9.29
N GLY A 105 -2.23 -8.17 -8.42
CA GLY A 105 -2.16 -8.34 -6.97
C GLY A 105 -0.87 -7.85 -6.33
N ALA A 106 0.12 -7.38 -7.08
CA ALA A 106 1.34 -6.81 -6.51
C ALA A 106 1.03 -5.56 -5.68
N LEU A 107 1.69 -5.45 -4.52
CA LEU A 107 1.69 -4.26 -3.68
C LEU A 107 2.99 -3.48 -3.92
N ALA A 108 2.85 -2.20 -4.23
CA ALA A 108 3.98 -1.31 -4.42
C ALA A 108 3.76 0.05 -3.74
N MET A 109 4.85 0.75 -3.43
CA MET A 109 4.77 2.07 -2.80
C MET A 109 4.48 3.15 -3.84
N ALA A 110 3.44 3.93 -3.59
CA ALA A 110 3.24 5.19 -4.29
C ALA A 110 4.32 6.20 -3.87
N ASN A 111 4.72 7.07 -4.78
CA ASN A 111 5.71 8.11 -4.50
C ASN A 111 5.45 9.37 -5.34
N SER A 112 6.17 10.44 -5.04
CA SER A 112 6.17 11.71 -5.79
C SER A 112 7.53 12.00 -6.42
N GLY A 113 8.22 10.97 -6.86
CA GLY A 113 9.56 10.99 -7.43
C GLY A 113 10.52 10.07 -6.67
N PRO A 114 11.79 10.02 -7.06
CA PRO A 114 12.79 9.18 -6.41
C PRO A 114 12.92 9.45 -4.91
N ASN A 115 13.04 8.38 -4.13
CA ASN A 115 13.32 8.44 -2.69
C ASN A 115 12.27 9.22 -1.88
N THR A 116 11.00 9.10 -2.25
CA THR A 116 9.89 9.80 -1.56
C THR A 116 8.83 8.83 -1.01
N ASN A 117 9.24 7.61 -0.65
CA ASN A 117 8.35 6.62 -0.08
C ASN A 117 7.90 7.04 1.34
N GLY A 118 6.65 6.82 1.65
CA GLY A 118 6.08 7.11 2.97
C GLY A 118 5.11 6.03 3.42
N SER A 119 3.80 6.28 3.37
CA SER A 119 2.77 5.32 3.77
C SER A 119 1.85 4.91 2.63
N GLN A 120 1.74 5.69 1.56
CA GLN A 120 0.83 5.39 0.46
C GLN A 120 1.35 4.22 -0.36
N PHE A 121 0.45 3.32 -0.70
CA PHE A 121 0.72 2.14 -1.51
C PHE A 121 -0.41 1.93 -2.52
N PHE A 122 -0.14 1.10 -3.52
CA PHE A 122 -1.16 0.66 -4.46
C PHE A 122 -1.11 -0.85 -4.68
N ILE A 123 -2.24 -1.40 -5.08
CA ILE A 123 -2.37 -2.79 -5.48
C ILE A 123 -2.64 -2.81 -7.00
N CYS A 124 -1.87 -3.58 -7.74
CA CYS A 124 -2.09 -3.75 -9.17
C CYS A 124 -3.37 -4.55 -9.43
N LEU A 125 -4.33 -3.96 -10.12
CA LEU A 125 -5.61 -4.61 -10.45
C LEU A 125 -5.50 -5.53 -11.67
N GLU A 126 -4.46 -5.33 -12.48
CA GLU A 126 -4.10 -6.15 -13.62
C GLU A 126 -2.58 -6.37 -13.64
N ASP A 127 -2.10 -7.20 -14.56
CA ASP A 127 -0.67 -7.33 -14.80
C ASP A 127 -0.17 -6.06 -15.51
N LEU A 128 0.62 -5.28 -14.79
CA LEU A 128 1.21 -4.03 -15.28
C LEU A 128 2.69 -4.19 -15.64
N SER A 129 3.20 -5.42 -15.64
CA SER A 129 4.58 -5.71 -16.04
C SER A 129 4.84 -5.19 -17.46
N GLY A 130 5.91 -4.39 -17.62
CA GLY A 130 6.22 -3.74 -18.89
C GLY A 130 5.34 -2.53 -19.27
N ARG A 131 4.25 -2.26 -18.53
CA ARG A 131 3.39 -1.08 -18.73
C ARG A 131 3.69 0.03 -17.72
N LEU A 132 3.93 -0.37 -16.47
CA LEU A 132 4.30 0.56 -15.40
C LEU A 132 5.82 0.63 -15.30
N PRO A 133 6.41 1.84 -15.40
CA PRO A 133 7.86 1.98 -15.24
C PRO A 133 8.34 1.49 -13.88
N LYS A 134 9.53 0.89 -13.83
CA LYS A 134 10.18 0.40 -12.60
C LYS A 134 10.67 1.58 -11.74
N GLN A 135 9.73 2.29 -11.12
CA GLN A 135 9.95 3.49 -10.29
C GLN A 135 9.33 3.38 -8.90
N TYR A 136 8.70 2.23 -8.59
CA TYR A 136 7.95 2.01 -7.35
C TYR A 136 8.42 0.74 -6.67
N ASN A 137 8.78 0.82 -5.39
CA ASN A 137 9.18 -0.34 -4.60
C ASN A 137 8.05 -1.38 -4.55
N ILE A 138 8.30 -2.58 -5.05
CA ILE A 138 7.38 -3.71 -4.97
C ILE A 138 7.69 -4.47 -3.69
N PHE A 139 6.74 -4.49 -2.75
CA PHE A 139 7.01 -5.03 -1.42
C PHE A 139 6.08 -6.17 -1.00
N GLY A 140 5.15 -6.58 -1.85
CA GLY A 140 4.25 -7.69 -1.53
C GLY A 140 3.36 -8.10 -2.70
N LYS A 141 2.54 -9.11 -2.43
CA LYS A 141 1.53 -9.61 -3.37
C LYS A 141 0.35 -10.21 -2.62
N VAL A 142 -0.85 -9.95 -3.10
CA VAL A 142 -2.07 -10.58 -2.60
C VAL A 142 -1.99 -12.09 -2.82
N THR A 143 -2.18 -12.86 -1.75
CA THR A 143 -2.12 -14.33 -1.74
C THR A 143 -3.48 -14.97 -1.50
N ASP A 144 -4.40 -14.24 -0.87
CA ASP A 144 -5.77 -14.68 -0.63
C ASP A 144 -6.73 -13.50 -0.73
N GLY A 145 -7.96 -13.71 -1.16
CA GLY A 145 -8.98 -12.66 -1.26
C GLY A 145 -8.80 -11.70 -2.43
N ILE A 146 -8.16 -12.11 -3.52
CA ILE A 146 -8.00 -11.27 -4.72
C ILE A 146 -9.34 -10.77 -5.28
N ASP A 147 -10.42 -11.54 -5.11
CA ASP A 147 -11.77 -11.16 -5.50
C ASP A 147 -12.28 -9.92 -4.78
N VAL A 148 -11.87 -9.71 -3.51
CA VAL A 148 -12.17 -8.47 -2.76
C VAL A 148 -11.48 -7.28 -3.42
N VAL A 149 -10.21 -7.43 -3.78
CA VAL A 149 -9.44 -6.39 -4.48
C VAL A 149 -10.02 -6.09 -5.86
N GLU A 150 -10.38 -7.13 -6.62
CA GLU A 150 -11.06 -6.98 -7.91
C GLU A 150 -12.41 -6.28 -7.78
N GLY A 151 -13.12 -6.52 -6.68
CA GLY A 151 -14.39 -5.87 -6.34
C GLY A 151 -14.24 -4.35 -6.19
N MET A 152 -13.09 -3.86 -5.74
CA MET A 152 -12.81 -2.43 -5.63
C MET A 152 -12.91 -1.71 -6.99
N ALA A 153 -12.54 -2.41 -8.09
CA ALA A 153 -12.60 -1.86 -9.45
C ALA A 153 -14.03 -1.74 -10.01
N ARG A 154 -15.02 -2.31 -9.33
CA ARG A 154 -16.42 -2.36 -9.79
C ARG A 154 -17.34 -1.42 -9.04
N VAL A 155 -16.85 -0.71 -8.02
CA VAL A 155 -17.66 0.25 -7.28
C VAL A 155 -17.92 1.51 -8.12
N PRO A 156 -19.02 2.23 -7.87
CA PRO A 156 -19.25 3.53 -8.49
C PRO A 156 -18.14 4.52 -8.14
N LEU A 157 -17.63 5.21 -9.15
CA LEU A 157 -16.55 6.17 -9.02
C LEU A 157 -17.02 7.59 -9.34
N LEU A 158 -16.57 8.56 -8.57
CA LEU A 158 -16.73 9.98 -8.78
C LEU A 158 -15.45 10.58 -9.37
N PRO A 159 -15.51 11.81 -9.94
CA PRO A 159 -14.31 12.52 -10.33
C PRO A 159 -13.35 12.65 -9.14
N GLY A 160 -12.09 12.27 -9.36
CA GLY A 160 -11.01 12.36 -8.38
C GLY A 160 -10.12 13.58 -8.59
N GLY A 161 -9.12 13.74 -7.72
CA GLY A 161 -8.14 14.81 -7.81
C GLY A 161 -7.22 14.73 -9.04
N ASP A 162 -7.18 13.57 -9.70
CA ASP A 162 -6.45 13.34 -10.96
C ASP A 162 -7.24 13.76 -12.23
N GLY A 163 -8.47 14.27 -12.06
CA GLY A 163 -9.35 14.65 -13.16
C GLY A 163 -10.10 13.51 -13.83
N ALA A 164 -9.81 12.25 -13.44
CA ALA A 164 -10.51 11.06 -13.91
C ALA A 164 -11.58 10.61 -12.91
N ARG A 165 -12.44 9.68 -13.31
CA ARG A 165 -13.35 9.00 -12.38
C ARG A 165 -12.57 7.94 -11.62
N SER A 166 -12.05 8.30 -10.47
CA SER A 166 -11.13 7.47 -9.69
C SER A 166 -11.38 7.52 -8.18
N SER A 167 -12.34 8.31 -7.72
CA SER A 167 -12.70 8.40 -6.30
C SER A 167 -13.92 7.52 -5.99
N PRO A 168 -13.80 6.44 -5.19
CA PRO A 168 -14.96 5.64 -4.81
C PRO A 168 -16.07 6.49 -4.20
N GLN A 169 -17.29 6.38 -4.72
CA GLN A 169 -18.45 7.11 -4.22
C GLN A 169 -18.75 6.77 -2.76
N THR A 170 -18.71 5.49 -2.42
CA THR A 170 -18.73 5.02 -1.04
C THR A 170 -17.29 4.70 -0.64
N PRO A 171 -16.76 5.28 0.42
CA PRO A 171 -15.38 5.02 0.84
C PRO A 171 -15.11 3.53 1.03
N ILE A 172 -14.01 3.04 0.47
CA ILE A 172 -13.47 1.72 0.74
C ILE A 172 -12.48 1.86 1.88
N THR A 173 -12.87 1.41 3.06
CA THR A 173 -12.12 1.65 4.30
C THR A 173 -11.34 0.43 4.72
N ILE A 174 -10.08 0.64 5.07
CA ILE A 174 -9.27 -0.35 5.79
C ILE A 174 -9.67 -0.25 7.26
N ASN A 175 -10.32 -1.28 7.79
CA ASN A 175 -10.71 -1.32 9.20
C ASN A 175 -9.50 -1.65 10.07
N LYS A 176 -8.67 -2.58 9.61
CA LYS A 176 -7.45 -3.00 10.31
C LYS A 176 -6.49 -3.69 9.37
N VAL A 177 -5.18 -3.55 9.64
CA VAL A 177 -4.13 -4.39 9.06
C VAL A 177 -3.42 -5.12 10.19
N THR A 178 -3.38 -6.44 10.11
CA THR A 178 -2.67 -7.30 11.07
C THR A 178 -1.54 -8.01 10.35
N VAL A 179 -0.32 -7.91 10.88
CA VAL A 179 0.84 -8.60 10.31
C VAL A 179 1.24 -9.76 11.21
N THR A 180 1.42 -10.93 10.61
CA THR A 180 1.94 -12.12 11.26
C THR A 180 3.29 -12.50 10.67
N ALA A 181 4.17 -13.09 11.46
CA ALA A 181 5.50 -13.57 11.07
C ALA A 181 5.64 -15.07 11.43
N GLU A 182 6.04 -15.88 10.45
CA GLU A 182 6.27 -17.32 10.61
C GLU A 182 7.69 -17.73 10.21
#